data_7848575551e0db8916977d9ebd932897
#
_entry.id   7848575551e0db8916977d9ebd932897
#
_cell.length_a   1.000
_cell.length_b   1.000
_cell.length_c   1.000
_cell.angle_alpha   90.00
_cell.angle_beta   90.00
_cell.angle_gamma   90.00
#
_symmetry.space_group_name_H-M   'P 1'
#
loop_
_entity.id
_entity.type
_entity.pdbx_description
1 polymer ?
#
loop_
_entity_poly.entity_id
_entity_poly.type
_entity_poly.pdbx_seq_one_letter_code
_entity_poly.pdbx_strand_id
1 'polypeptide(L)'
;TGGFAKELSTYVSSLEVVFFRNITGVIIILYAIYRSPLKQKGGRPLLLAVRGFIGFGALLMYFYNIANIPLAEAQTFSKISPIFTAIFSYLILNEKLSQKAWIGVFVGFFGVLFITGFDITNLSKTDWFGILSGVGAGLAYTSIRELRKYYDNRSIVLSFMLVGTIGPIILMTLAEFYTVDSLDWMIAPFIMPT
;
A
#
# COMPACT_ATOMS: atom_id res chain seq x y z
N THR A 1 -3.41 14.34 -1.48
CA THR A 1 -2.30 13.65 -0.76
C THR A 1 -1.10 13.38 -1.65
N GLY A 2 -1.26 12.87 -2.90
CA GLY A 2 -0.13 12.54 -3.78
C GLY A 2 0.79 13.72 -4.12
N GLY A 3 0.23 14.92 -4.38
CA GLY A 3 1.03 16.13 -4.66
C GLY A 3 1.93 16.51 -3.49
N PHE A 4 1.40 16.57 -2.26
CA PHE A 4 2.21 16.82 -1.06
C PHE A 4 3.29 15.75 -0.85
N ALA A 5 2.98 14.48 -1.14
CA ALA A 5 3.97 13.41 -1.02
C ALA A 5 5.10 13.58 -2.04
N LYS A 6 4.80 14.02 -3.26
CA LYS A 6 5.82 14.31 -4.29
C LYS A 6 6.72 15.49 -3.89
N GLU A 7 6.12 16.56 -3.35
CA GLU A 7 6.87 17.71 -2.82
C GLU A 7 7.78 17.28 -1.67
N LEU A 8 7.23 16.57 -0.69
CA LEU A 8 7.99 16.06 0.46
C LEU A 8 9.11 15.09 0.05
N SER A 9 8.92 14.29 -1.00
CA SER A 9 9.94 13.33 -1.46
C SER A 9 11.23 13.99 -1.98
N THR A 10 11.25 15.30 -2.15
CA THR A 10 12.47 16.06 -2.47
C THR A 10 13.32 16.36 -1.22
N TYR A 11 12.72 16.30 -0.03
CA TYR A 11 13.37 16.67 1.24
C TYR A 11 13.56 15.48 2.16
N VAL A 12 12.69 14.49 2.09
CA VAL A 12 12.68 13.32 2.98
C VAL A 12 12.54 12.02 2.20
N SER A 13 13.00 10.91 2.76
CA SER A 13 12.91 9.60 2.12
C SER A 13 11.45 9.12 2.00
N SER A 14 11.22 8.19 1.06
CA SER A 14 9.89 7.55 0.92
C SER A 14 9.42 6.86 2.20
N LEU A 15 10.37 6.30 2.99
CA LEU A 15 10.10 5.68 4.29
C LEU A 15 9.62 6.69 5.33
N GLU A 16 10.26 7.87 5.39
CA GLU A 16 9.86 8.94 6.30
C GLU A 16 8.46 9.46 5.98
N VAL A 17 8.13 9.63 4.69
CA VAL A 17 6.78 10.03 4.25
C VAL A 17 5.74 8.99 4.73
N VAL A 18 6.03 7.69 4.59
CA VAL A 18 5.17 6.61 5.07
C VAL A 18 5.04 6.65 6.59
N PHE A 19 6.15 6.86 7.32
CA PHE A 19 6.16 6.95 8.78
C PHE A 19 5.28 8.09 9.28
N PHE A 20 5.53 9.33 8.86
CA PHE A 20 4.77 10.50 9.33
C PHE A 20 3.28 10.42 8.99
N ARG A 21 2.96 9.91 7.80
CA ARG A 21 1.58 9.67 7.40
C ARG A 21 0.88 8.66 8.32
N ASN A 22 1.55 7.55 8.65
CA ASN A 22 0.93 6.49 9.43
C ASN A 22 0.86 6.82 10.92
N ILE A 23 1.88 7.45 11.51
CA ILE A 23 1.84 7.85 12.93
C ILE A 23 0.73 8.85 13.20
N THR A 24 0.53 9.81 12.30
CA THR A 24 -0.60 10.75 12.39
C THR A 24 -1.93 10.00 12.37
N GLY A 25 -2.06 9.01 11.49
CA GLY A 25 -3.26 8.17 11.43
C GLY A 25 -3.47 7.31 12.67
N VAL A 26 -2.39 6.75 13.26
CA VAL A 26 -2.45 6.00 14.52
C VAL A 26 -3.03 6.88 15.63
N ILE A 27 -2.54 8.11 15.80
CA ILE A 27 -3.01 9.04 16.82
C ILE A 27 -4.51 9.32 16.65
N ILE A 28 -4.95 9.62 15.43
CA ILE A 28 -6.36 9.91 15.13
C ILE A 28 -7.24 8.71 15.45
N ILE A 29 -6.82 7.49 15.06
CA ILE A 29 -7.62 6.28 15.28
C ILE A 29 -7.65 5.90 16.75
N LEU A 30 -6.54 6.00 17.48
CA LEU A 30 -6.52 5.76 18.93
C LEU A 30 -7.43 6.73 19.65
N TYR A 31 -7.45 8.01 19.29
CA TYR A 31 -8.41 8.97 19.83
C TYR A 31 -9.87 8.58 19.52
N ALA A 32 -10.14 8.14 18.28
CA ALA A 32 -11.48 7.69 17.90
C ALA A 32 -11.93 6.42 18.66
N ILE A 33 -11.00 5.50 18.96
CA ILE A 33 -11.27 4.31 19.77
C ILE A 33 -11.52 4.69 21.24
N TYR A 34 -10.74 5.62 21.78
CA TYR A 34 -10.93 6.13 23.14
C TYR A 34 -12.32 6.76 23.32
N ARG A 35 -12.79 7.55 22.34
CA ARG A 35 -14.12 8.18 22.37
C ARG A 35 -15.28 7.21 22.18
N SER A 36 -15.05 6.11 21.46
CA SER A 36 -16.07 5.10 21.17
C SER A 36 -15.43 3.71 21.18
N PRO A 37 -15.65 2.91 22.26
CA PRO A 37 -15.05 1.59 22.39
C PRO A 37 -15.36 0.68 21.21
N LEU A 38 -14.40 -0.21 20.89
CA LEU A 38 -14.52 -1.15 19.77
C LEU A 38 -15.59 -2.21 20.05
N LYS A 39 -16.44 -2.46 19.07
CA LYS A 39 -17.39 -3.58 19.07
C LYS A 39 -16.93 -4.60 18.03
N GLN A 40 -16.19 -5.61 18.46
CA GLN A 40 -15.64 -6.61 17.57
C GLN A 40 -15.65 -8.01 18.18
N LYS A 41 -15.82 -9.03 17.32
CA LYS A 41 -15.81 -10.45 17.75
C LYS A 41 -14.38 -11.00 17.85
N GLY A 42 -13.45 -10.48 17.04
CA GLY A 42 -12.11 -11.05 16.89
C GLY A 42 -12.11 -12.38 16.15
N GLY A 43 -11.00 -13.10 16.18
CA GLY A 43 -10.93 -14.50 15.73
C GLY A 43 -9.99 -14.80 14.56
N ARG A 44 -9.48 -13.78 13.84
CA ARG A 44 -8.50 -13.98 12.73
C ARG A 44 -7.31 -13.01 12.80
N PRO A 45 -6.49 -13.06 13.88
CA PRO A 45 -5.38 -12.12 14.06
C PRO A 45 -4.30 -12.27 12.98
N LEU A 46 -4.05 -13.49 12.50
CA LEU A 46 -3.08 -13.73 11.43
C LEU A 46 -3.47 -13.01 10.13
N LEU A 47 -4.74 -13.09 9.73
CA LEU A 47 -5.22 -12.39 8.53
C LEU A 47 -5.11 -10.86 8.69
N LEU A 48 -5.35 -10.36 9.91
CA LEU A 48 -5.20 -8.94 10.24
C LEU A 48 -3.72 -8.49 10.11
N ALA A 49 -2.78 -9.29 10.61
CA ALA A 49 -1.35 -9.03 10.49
C ALA A 49 -0.88 -9.09 9.03
N VAL A 50 -1.22 -10.18 8.32
CA VAL A 50 -0.88 -10.36 6.88
C VAL A 50 -1.40 -9.19 6.05
N ARG A 51 -2.64 -8.73 6.28
CA ARG A 51 -3.17 -7.53 5.63
C ARG A 51 -2.34 -6.28 5.94
N GLY A 52 -1.88 -6.14 7.18
CA GLY A 52 -1.01 -5.02 7.60
C GLY A 52 0.30 -5.01 6.81
N PHE A 53 0.99 -6.16 6.74
CA PHE A 53 2.28 -6.29 6.04
C PHE A 53 2.15 -6.13 4.52
N ILE A 54 1.17 -6.77 3.89
CA ILE A 54 0.93 -6.64 2.44
C ILE A 54 0.59 -5.19 2.10
N GLY A 55 -0.30 -4.56 2.88
CA GLY A 55 -0.65 -3.16 2.67
C GLY A 55 0.53 -2.21 2.88
N PHE A 56 1.39 -2.48 3.85
CA PHE A 56 2.59 -1.69 4.10
C PHE A 56 3.59 -1.82 2.94
N GLY A 57 3.89 -3.05 2.48
CA GLY A 57 4.77 -3.28 1.33
C GLY A 57 4.26 -2.59 0.05
N ALA A 58 2.97 -2.73 -0.24
CA ALA A 58 2.34 -2.05 -1.37
C ALA A 58 2.44 -0.51 -1.26
N LEU A 59 2.30 0.02 -0.05
CA LEU A 59 2.42 1.44 0.22
C LEU A 59 3.85 1.95 0.02
N LEU A 60 4.86 1.20 0.47
CA LEU A 60 6.27 1.56 0.26
C LEU A 60 6.60 1.64 -1.23
N MET A 61 6.24 0.62 -2.01
CA MET A 61 6.45 0.61 -3.46
C MET A 61 5.75 1.78 -4.14
N TYR A 62 4.53 2.12 -3.71
CA TYR A 62 3.80 3.26 -4.23
C TYR A 62 4.49 4.60 -3.94
N PHE A 63 4.97 4.82 -2.70
CA PHE A 63 5.67 6.07 -2.36
C PHE A 63 7.05 6.15 -3.00
N TYR A 64 7.74 5.01 -3.17
CA TYR A 64 8.96 4.96 -3.96
C TYR A 64 8.72 5.42 -5.41
N ASN A 65 7.64 4.96 -6.03
CA ASN A 65 7.27 5.41 -7.37
C ASN A 65 6.93 6.90 -7.40
N ILE A 66 6.19 7.43 -6.43
CA ILE A 66 5.93 8.88 -6.34
C ILE A 66 7.23 9.68 -6.29
N ALA A 67 8.26 9.20 -5.60
CA ALA A 67 9.55 9.86 -5.53
C ALA A 67 10.30 9.84 -6.87
N ASN A 68 10.28 8.71 -7.59
CA ASN A 68 11.19 8.45 -8.71
C ASN A 68 10.59 8.67 -10.11
N ILE A 69 9.28 8.64 -10.28
CA ILE A 69 8.60 8.83 -11.57
C ILE A 69 7.60 9.99 -11.52
N PRO A 70 7.10 10.49 -12.67
CA PRO A 70 6.06 11.52 -12.70
C PRO A 70 4.83 11.12 -11.89
N LEU A 71 4.28 12.06 -11.11
CA LEU A 71 3.15 11.80 -10.22
C LEU A 71 1.93 11.20 -10.94
N ALA A 72 1.66 11.66 -12.16
CA ALA A 72 0.56 11.15 -12.99
C ALA A 72 0.72 9.65 -13.27
N GLU A 73 1.92 9.22 -13.62
CA GLU A 73 2.27 7.83 -13.90
C GLU A 73 2.16 6.97 -12.63
N ALA A 74 2.78 7.39 -11.52
CA ALA A 74 2.69 6.71 -10.23
C ALA A 74 1.23 6.54 -9.77
N GLN A 75 0.40 7.57 -9.95
CA GLN A 75 -1.02 7.49 -9.61
C GLN A 75 -1.80 6.55 -10.53
N THR A 76 -1.41 6.45 -11.80
CA THR A 76 -2.06 5.54 -12.74
C THR A 76 -1.82 4.08 -12.35
N PHE A 77 -0.60 3.71 -11.95
CA PHE A 77 -0.32 2.39 -11.37
C PHE A 77 -1.22 2.08 -10.16
N SER A 78 -1.49 3.06 -9.30
CA SER A 78 -2.38 2.85 -8.16
C SER A 78 -3.82 2.51 -8.55
N LYS A 79 -4.27 2.90 -9.75
CA LYS A 79 -5.59 2.57 -10.29
C LYS A 79 -5.73 1.11 -10.73
N ILE A 80 -4.64 0.35 -10.75
CA ILE A 80 -4.66 -1.09 -10.98
C ILE A 80 -5.30 -1.84 -9.80
N SER A 81 -5.21 -1.29 -8.59
CA SER A 81 -5.69 -1.96 -7.38
C SER A 81 -7.17 -2.39 -7.40
N PRO A 82 -8.15 -1.64 -7.95
CA PRO A 82 -9.52 -2.11 -8.08
C PRO A 82 -9.67 -3.34 -8.99
N ILE A 83 -8.83 -3.46 -10.03
CA ILE A 83 -8.82 -4.58 -10.96
C ILE A 83 -8.46 -5.86 -10.19
N PHE A 84 -7.32 -5.81 -9.48
CA PHE A 84 -6.87 -6.94 -8.66
C PHE A 84 -7.81 -7.21 -7.48
N THR A 85 -8.43 -6.18 -6.90
CA THR A 85 -9.47 -6.38 -5.87
C THR A 85 -10.64 -7.19 -6.43
N ALA A 86 -11.10 -6.91 -7.64
CA ALA A 86 -12.16 -7.68 -8.29
C ALA A 86 -11.73 -9.14 -8.53
N ILE A 87 -10.53 -9.35 -9.11
CA ILE A 87 -9.96 -10.67 -9.37
C ILE A 87 -9.84 -11.48 -8.07
N PHE A 88 -9.25 -10.90 -7.03
CA PHE A 88 -9.06 -11.58 -5.74
C PHE A 88 -10.39 -11.82 -5.00
N SER A 89 -11.38 -10.93 -5.12
CA SER A 89 -12.72 -11.19 -4.59
C SER A 89 -13.36 -12.40 -5.26
N TYR A 90 -13.20 -12.55 -6.56
CA TYR A 90 -13.66 -13.72 -7.28
C TYR A 90 -12.92 -14.99 -6.87
N LEU A 91 -11.57 -14.97 -6.81
CA LEU A 91 -10.75 -16.15 -6.55
C LEU A 91 -10.75 -16.57 -5.06
N ILE A 92 -10.69 -15.61 -4.13
CA ILE A 92 -10.50 -15.88 -2.70
C ILE A 92 -11.84 -15.92 -1.96
N LEU A 93 -12.74 -14.99 -2.27
CA LEU A 93 -14.04 -14.90 -1.60
C LEU A 93 -15.16 -15.63 -2.34
N ASN A 94 -14.87 -16.20 -3.51
CA ASN A 94 -15.86 -16.86 -4.39
C ASN A 94 -17.04 -15.94 -4.76
N GLU A 95 -16.81 -14.62 -4.80
CA GLU A 95 -17.83 -13.65 -5.19
C GLU A 95 -18.03 -13.69 -6.73
N LYS A 96 -19.27 -13.87 -7.19
CA LYS A 96 -19.56 -13.83 -8.62
C LYS A 96 -19.43 -12.41 -9.16
N LEU A 97 -18.48 -12.18 -10.06
CA LEU A 97 -18.37 -10.91 -10.78
C LEU A 97 -19.45 -10.77 -11.83
N SER A 98 -20.06 -9.58 -11.91
CA SER A 98 -20.97 -9.27 -12.99
C SER A 98 -20.20 -9.12 -14.33
N GLN A 99 -20.90 -9.29 -15.47
CA GLN A 99 -20.29 -9.08 -16.79
C GLN A 99 -19.67 -7.68 -16.93
N LYS A 100 -20.31 -6.66 -16.37
CA LYS A 100 -19.78 -5.29 -16.37
C LYS A 100 -18.47 -5.17 -15.57
N ALA A 101 -18.33 -5.91 -14.47
CA ALA A 101 -17.09 -5.94 -13.70
C ALA A 101 -15.95 -6.62 -14.49
N TRP A 102 -16.23 -7.68 -15.22
CA TRP A 102 -15.25 -8.32 -16.10
C TRP A 102 -14.79 -7.38 -17.22
N ILE A 103 -15.71 -6.66 -17.86
CA ILE A 103 -15.36 -5.64 -18.85
C ILE A 103 -14.43 -4.59 -18.23
N GLY A 104 -14.73 -4.12 -17.02
CA GLY A 104 -13.88 -3.17 -16.29
C GLY A 104 -12.48 -3.71 -16.02
N VAL A 105 -12.36 -4.99 -15.65
CA VAL A 105 -11.06 -5.68 -15.46
C VAL A 105 -10.26 -5.68 -16.76
N PHE A 106 -10.86 -6.07 -17.89
CA PHE A 106 -10.19 -6.09 -19.19
C PHE A 106 -9.76 -4.69 -19.63
N VAL A 107 -10.66 -3.71 -19.59
CA VAL A 107 -10.33 -2.31 -19.95
C VAL A 107 -9.20 -1.77 -19.09
N GLY A 108 -9.24 -2.04 -17.78
CA GLY A 108 -8.19 -1.63 -16.86
C GLY A 108 -6.85 -2.31 -17.16
N PHE A 109 -6.86 -3.59 -17.52
CA PHE A 109 -5.64 -4.32 -17.90
C PHE A 109 -5.01 -3.74 -19.18
N PHE A 110 -5.82 -3.42 -20.18
CA PHE A 110 -5.35 -2.70 -21.37
C PHE A 110 -4.77 -1.33 -21.02
N GLY A 111 -5.37 -0.59 -20.07
CA GLY A 111 -4.82 0.67 -19.58
C GLY A 111 -3.41 0.52 -19.01
N VAL A 112 -3.11 -0.57 -18.30
CA VAL A 112 -1.76 -0.86 -17.81
C VAL A 112 -0.78 -1.09 -18.96
N LEU A 113 -1.18 -1.84 -19.97
CA LEU A 113 -0.35 -2.08 -21.15
C LEU A 113 0.01 -0.79 -21.90
N PHE A 114 -0.94 0.16 -21.96
CA PHE A 114 -0.67 1.48 -22.54
C PHE A 114 0.36 2.28 -21.74
N ILE A 115 0.34 2.19 -20.39
CA ILE A 115 1.28 2.91 -19.53
C ILE A 115 2.69 2.34 -19.66
N THR A 116 2.81 1.02 -19.73
CA THR A 116 4.11 0.32 -19.90
C THR A 116 4.62 0.35 -21.37
N GLY A 117 3.93 1.09 -22.26
CA GLY A 117 4.32 1.21 -23.67
C GLY A 117 4.27 -0.12 -24.44
N PHE A 118 3.49 -1.11 -23.98
CA PHE A 118 3.44 -2.48 -24.51
C PHE A 118 4.76 -3.25 -24.43
N ASP A 119 5.79 -2.68 -23.82
CA ASP A 119 7.08 -3.38 -23.65
C ASP A 119 7.11 -4.14 -22.32
N ILE A 120 6.51 -5.33 -22.32
CA ILE A 120 6.47 -6.21 -21.14
C ILE A 120 7.84 -6.87 -20.89
N THR A 121 8.71 -6.86 -21.89
CA THR A 121 10.01 -7.55 -21.81
C THR A 121 11.10 -6.71 -21.13
N ASN A 122 10.97 -5.38 -21.17
CA ASN A 122 11.94 -4.42 -20.63
C ASN A 122 11.33 -3.51 -19.55
N LEU A 123 10.52 -4.10 -18.65
CA LEU A 123 9.93 -3.34 -17.54
C LEU A 123 11.01 -2.79 -16.61
N SER A 124 10.95 -1.50 -16.34
CA SER A 124 11.81 -0.82 -15.38
C SER A 124 11.51 -1.27 -13.94
N LYS A 125 12.41 -0.98 -13.00
CA LYS A 125 12.20 -1.23 -11.57
C LYS A 125 10.92 -0.56 -11.06
N THR A 126 10.64 0.66 -11.52
CA THR A 126 9.45 1.43 -11.15
C THR A 126 8.16 0.86 -11.73
N ASP A 127 8.18 0.29 -12.94
CA ASP A 127 7.02 -0.41 -13.51
C ASP A 127 6.65 -1.64 -12.68
N TRP A 128 7.64 -2.46 -12.33
CA TRP A 128 7.44 -3.61 -11.45
C TRP A 128 6.85 -3.19 -10.10
N PHE A 129 7.41 -2.15 -9.50
CA PHE A 129 6.90 -1.64 -8.22
C PHE A 129 5.49 -1.04 -8.35
N GLY A 130 5.19 -0.39 -9.47
CA GLY A 130 3.85 0.09 -9.76
C GLY A 130 2.82 -1.04 -9.82
N ILE A 131 3.13 -2.09 -10.59
CA ILE A 131 2.27 -3.27 -10.72
C ILE A 131 2.13 -3.99 -9.38
N LEU A 132 3.24 -4.29 -8.69
CA LEU A 132 3.23 -4.99 -7.41
C LEU A 132 2.51 -4.20 -6.31
N SER A 133 2.64 -2.87 -6.30
CA SER A 133 1.87 -2.02 -5.38
C SER A 133 0.37 -2.14 -5.63
N GLY A 134 -0.06 -2.17 -6.90
CA GLY A 134 -1.45 -2.36 -7.27
C GLY A 134 -2.00 -3.74 -6.89
N VAL A 135 -1.22 -4.80 -7.11
CA VAL A 135 -1.55 -6.18 -6.70
C VAL A 135 -1.67 -6.26 -5.18
N GLY A 136 -0.67 -5.78 -4.46
CA GLY A 136 -0.65 -5.80 -2.99
C GLY A 136 -1.79 -4.99 -2.38
N ALA A 137 -2.09 -3.80 -2.93
CA ALA A 137 -3.25 -3.02 -2.53
C ALA A 137 -4.56 -3.76 -2.81
N GLY A 138 -4.69 -4.44 -3.95
CA GLY A 138 -5.85 -5.27 -4.29
C GLY A 138 -6.08 -6.40 -3.29
N LEU A 139 -5.02 -7.13 -2.92
CA LEU A 139 -5.08 -8.15 -1.87
C LEU A 139 -5.47 -7.57 -0.51
N ALA A 140 -4.88 -6.43 -0.14
CA ALA A 140 -5.21 -5.76 1.11
C ALA A 140 -6.68 -5.33 1.17
N TYR A 141 -7.24 -4.78 0.09
CA TYR A 141 -8.65 -4.39 0.01
C TYR A 141 -9.60 -5.60 0.03
N THR A 142 -9.23 -6.69 -0.63
CA THR A 142 -10.00 -7.94 -0.57
C THR A 142 -10.01 -8.51 0.85
N SER A 143 -8.87 -8.51 1.54
CA SER A 143 -8.76 -8.96 2.93
C SER A 143 -9.62 -8.13 3.89
N ILE A 144 -9.81 -6.82 3.65
CA ILE A 144 -10.69 -5.97 4.45
C ILE A 144 -12.13 -6.46 4.43
N ARG A 145 -12.63 -6.93 3.27
CA ARG A 145 -14.00 -7.45 3.16
C ARG A 145 -14.23 -8.63 4.09
N GLU A 146 -13.28 -9.56 4.16
CA GLU A 146 -13.35 -10.71 5.06
C GLU A 146 -13.17 -10.29 6.52
N LEU A 147 -12.19 -9.41 6.81
CA LEU A 147 -11.89 -8.94 8.15
C LEU A 147 -13.06 -8.17 8.80
N ARG A 148 -13.87 -7.46 8.02
CA ARG A 148 -15.05 -6.73 8.51
C ARG A 148 -16.10 -7.62 9.17
N LYS A 149 -16.08 -8.92 8.92
CA LYS A 149 -16.97 -9.88 9.59
C LYS A 149 -16.56 -10.12 11.05
N TYR A 150 -15.31 -9.84 11.40
CA TYR A 150 -14.70 -10.16 12.70
C TYR A 150 -14.25 -8.92 13.47
N TYR A 151 -13.83 -7.87 12.77
CA TYR A 151 -13.21 -6.68 13.34
C TYR A 151 -13.92 -5.39 12.93
N ASP A 152 -13.90 -4.41 13.83
CA ASP A 152 -14.28 -3.04 13.51
C ASP A 152 -13.32 -2.45 12.47
N ASN A 153 -13.83 -1.60 11.59
CA ASN A 153 -13.02 -0.95 10.57
C ASN A 153 -11.81 -0.20 11.17
N ARG A 154 -11.99 0.40 12.34
CA ARG A 154 -10.93 1.13 13.05
C ARG A 154 -9.78 0.20 13.45
N SER A 155 -10.08 -1.03 13.91
CA SER A 155 -9.05 -2.04 14.22
C SER A 155 -8.29 -2.50 12.98
N ILE A 156 -8.98 -2.68 11.86
CA ILE A 156 -8.36 -3.08 10.60
C ILE A 156 -7.41 -1.98 10.09
N VAL A 157 -7.83 -0.72 10.18
CA VAL A 157 -7.00 0.41 9.75
C VAL A 157 -5.85 0.64 10.75
N LEU A 158 -6.10 0.51 12.06
CA LEU A 158 -5.06 0.62 13.08
C LEU A 158 -3.95 -0.40 12.89
N SER A 159 -4.29 -1.67 12.63
CA SER A 159 -3.30 -2.72 12.34
C SER A 159 -2.37 -2.35 11.18
N PHE A 160 -2.93 -1.86 10.09
CA PHE A 160 -2.15 -1.39 8.94
C PHE A 160 -1.26 -0.18 9.28
N MET A 161 -1.80 0.79 9.99
CA MET A 161 -1.06 2.00 10.37
C MET A 161 0.03 1.70 11.40
N LEU A 162 -0.18 0.75 12.31
CA LEU A 162 0.87 0.30 13.24
C LEU A 162 2.03 -0.37 12.49
N VAL A 163 1.75 -1.29 11.57
CA VAL A 163 2.80 -1.89 10.73
C VAL A 163 3.50 -0.81 9.90
N GLY A 164 2.76 0.14 9.34
CA GLY A 164 3.29 1.27 8.57
C GLY A 164 4.00 2.34 9.41
N THR A 165 3.95 2.28 10.74
CA THR A 165 4.72 3.13 11.66
C THR A 165 5.95 2.39 12.17
N ILE A 166 5.78 1.16 12.64
CA ILE A 166 6.86 0.35 13.22
C ILE A 166 7.82 -0.12 12.12
N GLY A 167 7.29 -0.53 10.97
CA GLY A 167 8.09 -1.00 9.84
C GLY A 167 9.15 0.00 9.38
N PRO A 168 8.80 1.25 9.06
CA PRO A 168 9.80 2.26 8.72
C PRO A 168 10.85 2.48 9.80
N ILE A 169 10.49 2.50 11.08
CA ILE A 169 11.45 2.65 12.18
C ILE A 169 12.49 1.52 12.14
N ILE A 170 12.03 0.27 12.00
CA ILE A 170 12.93 -0.88 11.91
C ILE A 170 13.83 -0.77 10.68
N LEU A 171 13.25 -0.44 9.53
CA LEU A 171 13.99 -0.37 8.26
C LEU A 171 15.00 0.78 8.24
N MET A 172 14.65 1.94 8.78
CA MET A 172 15.57 3.08 8.91
C MET A 172 16.71 2.78 9.89
N THR A 173 16.43 2.10 11.01
CA THR A 173 17.48 1.66 11.96
C THR A 173 18.39 0.61 11.32
N LEU A 174 17.85 -0.31 10.53
CA LEU A 174 18.66 -1.28 9.78
C LEU A 174 19.54 -0.62 8.73
N ALA A 175 19.11 0.50 8.15
CA ALA A 175 19.88 1.24 7.16
C ALA A 175 21.19 1.82 7.70
N GLU A 176 21.30 2.05 9.01
CA GLU A 176 22.54 2.49 9.66
C GLU A 176 23.61 1.40 9.67
N PHE A 177 23.20 0.13 9.64
CA PHE A 177 24.10 -1.02 9.72
C PHE A 177 24.35 -1.71 8.38
N TYR A 178 23.39 -1.62 7.46
CA TYR A 178 23.40 -2.31 6.18
C TYR A 178 22.97 -1.37 5.04
N THR A 179 23.91 -1.02 4.17
CA THR A 179 23.63 -0.29 2.94
C THR A 179 23.72 -1.27 1.76
N VAL A 180 22.59 -1.54 1.10
CA VAL A 180 22.52 -2.39 -0.08
C VAL A 180 21.83 -1.62 -1.19
N ASP A 181 22.55 -1.30 -2.26
CA ASP A 181 22.05 -0.48 -3.37
C ASP A 181 20.76 -1.00 -4.02
N SER A 182 20.56 -2.33 -4.03
CA SER A 182 19.35 -2.95 -4.58
C SER A 182 18.11 -2.76 -3.70
N LEU A 183 18.29 -2.44 -2.41
CA LEU A 183 17.22 -2.27 -1.41
C LEU A 183 16.98 -0.81 -1.02
N ASP A 184 17.46 0.14 -1.80
CA ASP A 184 17.29 1.59 -1.61
C ASP A 184 15.82 2.03 -1.46
N TRP A 185 14.89 1.27 -2.05
CA TRP A 185 13.44 1.50 -1.95
C TRP A 185 12.84 1.13 -0.59
N MET A 186 13.53 0.25 0.17
CA MET A 186 13.07 -0.30 1.43
C MET A 186 13.96 0.11 2.60
N ILE A 187 15.26 0.33 2.34
CA ILE A 187 16.25 0.67 3.37
C ILE A 187 16.84 2.03 3.01
N ALA A 188 16.34 3.08 3.65
CA ALA A 188 16.87 4.43 3.50
C ALA A 188 17.13 5.02 4.88
N PRO A 189 18.26 5.71 5.10
CA PRO A 189 18.56 6.35 6.37
C PRO A 189 17.55 7.46 6.66
N PHE A 190 17.41 7.78 7.94
CA PHE A 190 16.60 8.90 8.38
C PHE A 190 17.29 10.20 8.00
N ILE A 191 16.67 11.00 7.15
CA ILE A 191 17.16 12.30 6.72
C ILE A 191 16.27 13.36 7.37
N MET A 192 16.49 13.63 8.67
CA MET A 192 15.92 14.87 9.22
C MET A 192 16.72 16.07 8.68
N PRO A 193 16.05 17.07 8.12
CA PRO A 193 16.73 18.35 7.88
C PRO A 193 17.12 18.93 9.24
N THR A 194 18.43 19.07 9.46
CA THR A 194 19.02 19.80 10.59
C THR A 194 18.73 21.30 10.46
#